data_435c42d77a3fc98dceb6cb4aeeb62ea2
#
_entry.id   435c42d77a3fc98dceb6cb4aeeb62ea2
#
_cell.length_a   1.000
_cell.length_b   1.000
_cell.length_c   1.000
_cell.angle_alpha   90.00
_cell.angle_beta   90.00
_cell.angle_gamma   90.00
#
_symmetry.space_group_name_H-M   'P 1'
#
loop_
_entity.id
_entity.type
_entity.pdbx_description
1 polymer ?
#
loop_
_entity_poly.entity_id
_entity_poly.type
_entity_poly.pdbx_seq_one_letter_code
_entity_poly.pdbx_strand_id
1 'polypeptide(L)'
;MAQTAWGETRRVVATGNPEVDKKIGGGIPEGSLSLIEGQSDSGKSVLLQQLIWGALVENFRVAYYTTENTTRSLLRQMESLGMNIMDHFLLGKLNVYPVPSALTAEESMTFFNRLLSHVSRQTSYDIIAMDSLTSFVSHVPERDTLTFFTAIKNICDENKTMLITLHAYAFDESMFIRIRSICDAHLRLRIEEVGDQLVKVLEVAKVRGAEKSTGNIVSFEVEPGMGMRIVPITKAKA
;
A
#
# COMPACT_ATOMS: atom_id res chain seq x y z
N MET A 1 -1.97 5.37 -20.08
CA MET A 1 -3.28 5.98 -19.75
C MET A 1 -4.36 5.07 -20.28
N ALA A 2 -5.12 4.41 -19.41
CA ALA A 2 -6.20 3.53 -19.82
C ALA A 2 -7.44 4.36 -20.19
N GLN A 3 -8.00 4.13 -21.36
CA GLN A 3 -9.29 4.73 -21.74
C GLN A 3 -10.40 3.91 -21.11
N THR A 4 -11.25 4.56 -20.29
CA THR A 4 -12.49 3.97 -19.82
C THR A 4 -13.52 3.91 -20.96
N ALA A 5 -14.55 3.06 -20.84
CA ALA A 5 -15.67 3.00 -21.78
C ALA A 5 -16.41 4.36 -21.94
N TRP A 6 -16.08 5.35 -21.12
CA TRP A 6 -16.65 6.71 -21.09
C TRP A 6 -15.66 7.79 -21.55
N GLY A 7 -14.49 7.42 -22.12
CA GLY A 7 -13.53 8.34 -22.71
C GLY A 7 -12.65 9.15 -21.74
N GLU A 8 -12.76 8.93 -20.41
CA GLU A 8 -11.89 9.57 -19.43
C GLU A 8 -10.59 8.77 -19.24
N THR A 9 -9.45 9.44 -19.36
CA THR A 9 -8.14 8.89 -19.04
C THR A 9 -7.99 8.80 -17.51
N ARG A 10 -8.09 7.60 -16.96
CA ARG A 10 -7.93 7.37 -15.53
C ARG A 10 -6.44 7.50 -15.16
N ARG A 11 -6.13 8.33 -14.17
CA ARG A 11 -4.77 8.44 -13.63
C ARG A 11 -4.42 7.15 -12.88
N VAL A 12 -3.15 6.85 -12.81
CA VAL A 12 -2.63 5.69 -12.06
C VAL A 12 -1.60 6.17 -11.04
N VAL A 13 -1.55 5.50 -9.91
CA VAL A 13 -0.53 5.67 -8.88
C VAL A 13 0.61 4.73 -9.23
N ALA A 14 1.64 5.26 -9.86
CA ALA A 14 2.85 4.53 -10.21
C ALA A 14 3.86 4.56 -9.05
N THR A 15 4.83 3.66 -9.06
CA THR A 15 5.91 3.63 -8.05
C THR A 15 7.03 4.62 -8.35
N GLY A 16 7.05 5.18 -9.56
CA GLY A 16 8.18 5.96 -10.08
C GLY A 16 9.38 5.09 -10.49
N ASN A 17 9.25 3.77 -10.41
CA ASN A 17 10.22 2.80 -10.93
C ASN A 17 9.61 2.03 -12.09
N PRO A 18 10.04 2.28 -13.35
CA PRO A 18 9.42 1.70 -14.54
C PRO A 18 9.44 0.16 -14.57
N GLU A 19 10.44 -0.47 -13.94
CA GLU A 19 10.52 -1.93 -13.88
C GLU A 19 9.45 -2.50 -12.95
N VAL A 20 9.24 -1.90 -11.78
CA VAL A 20 8.19 -2.27 -10.85
C VAL A 20 6.82 -1.97 -11.45
N ASP A 21 6.64 -0.78 -12.03
CA ASP A 21 5.38 -0.35 -12.63
C ASP A 21 4.93 -1.30 -13.75
N LYS A 22 5.87 -1.73 -14.59
CA LYS A 22 5.60 -2.75 -15.62
C LYS A 22 5.07 -4.05 -15.04
N LYS A 23 5.52 -4.43 -13.84
CA LYS A 23 5.13 -5.69 -13.18
C LYS A 23 3.79 -5.61 -12.47
N ILE A 24 3.43 -4.43 -11.95
CA ILE A 24 2.13 -4.20 -11.30
C ILE A 24 1.02 -3.75 -12.29
N GLY A 25 1.27 -3.86 -13.59
CA GLY A 25 0.26 -3.57 -14.62
C GLY A 25 0.18 -2.09 -15.04
N GLY A 26 1.20 -1.31 -14.73
CA GLY A 26 1.29 0.13 -15.06
C GLY A 26 1.11 1.05 -13.85
N GLY A 27 0.64 0.52 -12.73
CA GLY A 27 0.33 1.26 -11.51
C GLY A 27 -1.02 0.87 -10.92
N ILE A 28 -1.35 1.47 -9.80
CA ILE A 28 -2.65 1.29 -9.12
C ILE A 28 -3.63 2.33 -9.66
N PRO A 29 -4.79 1.94 -10.21
CA PRO A 29 -5.78 2.89 -10.73
C PRO A 29 -6.30 3.84 -9.63
N GLU A 30 -6.44 5.11 -9.97
CA GLU A 30 -7.08 6.10 -9.10
C GLU A 30 -8.50 5.67 -8.72
N GLY A 31 -8.96 5.99 -7.51
CA GLY A 31 -10.27 5.58 -7.02
C GLY A 31 -10.35 4.11 -6.64
N SER A 32 -9.22 3.44 -6.35
CA SER A 32 -9.19 2.04 -5.97
C SER A 32 -8.79 1.83 -4.51
N LEU A 33 -9.30 0.75 -3.93
CA LEU A 33 -8.87 0.21 -2.65
C LEU A 33 -7.83 -0.89 -2.90
N SER A 34 -6.61 -0.68 -2.41
CA SER A 34 -5.48 -1.58 -2.59
C SER A 34 -5.02 -2.19 -1.27
N LEU A 35 -4.88 -3.50 -1.26
CA LEU A 35 -4.30 -4.26 -0.15
C LEU A 35 -2.87 -4.68 -0.51
N ILE A 36 -1.92 -4.33 0.35
CA ILE A 36 -0.54 -4.79 0.33
C ILE A 36 -0.33 -5.70 1.54
N GLU A 37 -0.35 -7.00 1.34
CA GLU A 37 -0.19 -7.97 2.42
C GLU A 37 1.16 -8.67 2.38
N GLY A 38 1.64 -9.14 3.52
CA GLY A 38 2.86 -9.95 3.57
C GLY A 38 3.41 -10.13 4.97
N GLN A 39 4.45 -10.96 5.05
CA GLN A 39 5.19 -11.23 6.28
C GLN A 39 5.91 -9.99 6.80
N SER A 40 6.38 -10.01 8.05
CA SER A 40 7.34 -9.01 8.54
C SER A 40 8.56 -9.00 7.62
N ASP A 41 9.17 -7.82 7.44
CA ASP A 41 10.37 -7.60 6.62
C ASP A 41 10.27 -7.99 5.14
N SER A 42 9.07 -8.34 4.65
CA SER A 42 8.85 -8.68 3.24
C SER A 42 8.92 -7.47 2.28
N GLY A 43 8.99 -6.23 2.79
CA GLY A 43 9.10 -5.02 1.98
C GLY A 43 7.77 -4.28 1.74
N LYS A 44 6.71 -4.58 2.50
CA LYS A 44 5.39 -3.89 2.38
C LYS A 44 5.50 -2.37 2.47
N SER A 45 6.15 -1.88 3.53
CA SER A 45 6.33 -0.45 3.77
C SER A 45 7.17 0.21 2.66
N VAL A 46 8.19 -0.49 2.16
CA VAL A 46 9.00 0.02 1.04
C VAL A 46 8.18 0.13 -0.24
N LEU A 47 7.38 -0.88 -0.58
CA LEU A 47 6.49 -0.82 -1.74
C LEU A 47 5.46 0.31 -1.60
N LEU A 48 4.85 0.45 -0.42
CA LEU A 48 3.92 1.55 -0.13
C LEU A 48 4.60 2.91 -0.27
N GLN A 49 5.79 3.09 0.36
CA GLN A 49 6.56 4.32 0.27
C GLN A 49 6.94 4.67 -1.17
N GLN A 50 7.23 3.67 -1.99
CA GLN A 50 7.55 3.86 -3.40
C GLN A 50 6.33 4.29 -4.22
N LEU A 51 5.16 3.71 -3.97
CA LEU A 51 3.89 4.17 -4.54
C LEU A 51 3.57 5.62 -4.12
N ILE A 52 3.81 5.96 -2.86
CA ILE A 52 3.64 7.34 -2.36
C ILE A 52 4.62 8.30 -3.03
N TRP A 53 5.88 7.91 -3.18
CA TRP A 53 6.89 8.69 -3.88
C TRP A 53 6.46 8.99 -5.32
N GLY A 54 6.10 7.96 -6.09
CA GLY A 54 5.62 8.13 -7.46
C GLY A 54 4.38 9.02 -7.55
N ALA A 55 3.44 8.86 -6.62
CA ALA A 55 2.24 9.70 -6.54
C ALA A 55 2.58 11.18 -6.28
N LEU A 56 3.49 11.46 -5.36
CA LEU A 56 3.91 12.84 -5.06
C LEU A 56 4.61 13.50 -6.26
N VAL A 57 5.42 12.75 -7.00
CA VAL A 57 6.06 13.21 -8.24
C VAL A 57 5.01 13.56 -9.31
N GLU A 58 3.93 12.78 -9.40
CA GLU A 58 2.79 13.00 -10.29
C GLU A 58 1.77 14.03 -9.74
N ASN A 59 2.18 14.80 -8.70
CA ASN A 59 1.38 15.86 -8.08
C ASN A 59 0.08 15.41 -7.39
N PHE A 60 -0.02 14.16 -6.96
CA PHE A 60 -1.05 13.76 -6.02
C PHE A 60 -0.79 14.33 -4.62
N ARG A 61 -1.85 14.56 -3.87
CA ARG A 61 -1.78 14.93 -2.44
C ARG A 61 -2.03 13.70 -1.59
N VAL A 62 -1.17 13.46 -0.61
CA VAL A 62 -1.13 12.22 0.16
C VAL A 62 -1.30 12.46 1.65
N ALA A 63 -2.21 11.73 2.28
CA ALA A 63 -2.31 11.56 3.74
C ALA A 63 -1.75 10.19 4.12
N TYR A 64 -0.66 10.16 4.89
CA TYR A 64 0.03 8.94 5.30
C TYR A 64 -0.18 8.67 6.79
N TYR A 65 -0.94 7.64 7.13
CA TYR A 65 -1.14 7.18 8.50
C TYR A 65 -0.15 6.05 8.80
N THR A 66 0.59 6.16 9.90
CA THR A 66 1.60 5.15 10.25
C THR A 66 1.57 4.78 11.71
N THR A 67 1.65 3.48 12.00
CA THR A 67 1.83 2.93 13.34
C THR A 67 3.29 2.60 13.65
N GLU A 68 4.14 2.58 12.62
CA GLU A 68 5.53 2.10 12.72
C GLU A 68 6.55 3.25 12.75
N ASN A 69 6.16 4.42 12.25
CA ASN A 69 7.08 5.53 12.07
C ASN A 69 6.61 6.82 12.75
N THR A 70 7.55 7.59 13.26
CA THR A 70 7.36 9.03 13.46
C THR A 70 7.51 9.75 12.13
N THR A 71 7.01 10.97 12.00
CA THR A 71 7.23 11.79 10.80
C THR A 71 8.71 11.87 10.45
N ARG A 72 9.59 12.12 11.43
CA ARG A 72 11.03 12.22 11.21
C ARG A 72 11.66 10.92 10.75
N SER A 73 11.27 9.78 11.31
CA SER A 73 11.81 8.47 10.89
C SER A 73 11.37 8.11 9.49
N LEU A 74 10.12 8.38 9.11
CA LEU A 74 9.60 8.15 7.77
C LEU A 74 10.37 8.97 6.72
N LEU A 75 10.55 10.29 6.95
CA LEU A 75 11.28 11.17 6.04
C LEU A 75 12.72 10.64 5.81
N ARG A 76 13.43 10.27 6.87
CA ARG A 76 14.78 9.72 6.78
C ARG A 76 14.83 8.36 6.07
N GLN A 77 13.87 7.49 6.35
CA GLN A 77 13.79 6.18 5.71
C GLN A 77 13.58 6.33 4.20
N MET A 78 12.64 7.17 3.78
CA MET A 78 12.39 7.40 2.36
C MET A 78 13.59 8.07 1.67
N GLU A 79 14.25 9.03 2.32
CA GLU A 79 15.47 9.65 1.82
C GLU A 79 16.60 8.62 1.63
N SER A 80 16.79 7.68 2.58
CA SER A 80 17.80 6.63 2.47
C SER A 80 17.56 5.66 1.30
N LEU A 81 16.33 5.60 0.81
CA LEU A 81 15.92 4.80 -0.36
C LEU A 81 15.91 5.62 -1.66
N GLY A 82 16.44 6.86 -1.65
CA GLY A 82 16.45 7.74 -2.82
C GLY A 82 15.13 8.46 -3.08
N MET A 83 14.17 8.35 -2.19
CA MET A 83 12.86 9.00 -2.29
C MET A 83 12.83 10.28 -1.45
N ASN A 84 13.35 11.38 -1.99
CA ASN A 84 13.32 12.66 -1.29
C ASN A 84 11.93 13.28 -1.34
N ILE A 85 11.25 13.28 -0.19
CA ILE A 85 9.88 13.80 -0.04
C ILE A 85 9.80 15.08 0.79
N MET A 86 10.95 15.66 1.17
CA MET A 86 11.01 16.82 2.06
C MET A 86 10.24 18.01 1.51
N ASP A 87 10.44 18.36 0.24
CA ASP A 87 9.73 19.48 -0.39
C ASP A 87 8.22 19.24 -0.45
N HIS A 88 7.79 18.02 -0.75
CA HIS A 88 6.37 17.65 -0.76
C HIS A 88 5.75 17.77 0.64
N PHE A 89 6.51 17.38 1.68
CA PHE A 89 6.08 17.54 3.07
C PHE A 89 5.97 19.02 3.47
N LEU A 90 6.98 19.84 3.20
CA LEU A 90 6.99 21.26 3.52
C LEU A 90 5.90 22.05 2.77
N LEU A 91 5.60 21.67 1.55
CA LEU A 91 4.54 22.28 0.73
C LEU A 91 3.13 21.74 1.04
N GLY A 92 2.97 20.86 2.03
CA GLY A 92 1.69 20.28 2.43
C GLY A 92 1.04 19.35 1.41
N LYS A 93 1.81 18.82 0.44
CA LYS A 93 1.36 17.77 -0.47
C LYS A 93 1.37 16.39 0.20
N LEU A 94 2.25 16.20 1.17
CA LEU A 94 2.31 15.02 2.04
C LEU A 94 2.03 15.45 3.48
N ASN A 95 1.02 14.85 4.10
CA ASN A 95 0.85 14.93 5.55
C ASN A 95 1.02 13.55 6.18
N VAL A 96 1.80 13.50 7.25
CA VAL A 96 2.08 12.27 8.00
C VAL A 96 1.37 12.32 9.34
N TYR A 97 0.59 11.29 9.62
CA TYR A 97 -0.19 11.12 10.85
C TYR A 97 0.34 9.89 11.61
N PRO A 98 1.30 10.07 12.54
CA PRO A 98 1.70 8.99 13.44
C PRO A 98 0.52 8.58 14.33
N VAL A 99 0.24 7.31 14.40
CA VAL A 99 -0.89 6.73 15.14
C VAL A 99 -0.36 5.77 16.19
N PRO A 100 -0.86 5.78 17.43
CA PRO A 100 -0.44 4.83 18.46
C PRO A 100 -0.67 3.38 18.02
N SER A 101 0.32 2.51 18.24
CA SER A 101 0.26 1.08 17.89
C SER A 101 -0.24 0.20 19.05
N ALA A 102 -0.11 0.67 20.28
CA ALA A 102 -0.51 -0.10 21.49
C ALA A 102 -1.86 0.42 22.00
N LEU A 103 -2.95 -0.20 21.55
CA LEU A 103 -4.31 0.12 21.96
C LEU A 103 -4.96 -1.11 22.60
N THR A 104 -5.80 -0.87 23.61
CA THR A 104 -6.73 -1.88 24.11
C THR A 104 -7.81 -2.19 23.06
N ALA A 105 -8.59 -3.26 23.24
CA ALA A 105 -9.68 -3.59 22.32
C ALA A 105 -10.72 -2.46 22.21
N GLU A 106 -11.06 -1.82 23.34
CA GLU A 106 -12.02 -0.70 23.36
C GLU A 106 -11.45 0.55 22.66
N GLU A 107 -10.19 0.87 22.89
CA GLU A 107 -9.49 1.96 22.23
C GLU A 107 -9.37 1.70 20.72
N SER A 108 -9.12 0.46 20.31
CA SER A 108 -9.04 0.07 18.89
C SER A 108 -10.37 0.30 18.16
N MET A 109 -11.50 -0.08 18.76
CA MET A 109 -12.83 0.17 18.20
C MET A 109 -13.12 1.68 18.08
N THR A 110 -12.83 2.42 19.14
CA THR A 110 -13.03 3.88 19.13
C THR A 110 -12.14 4.55 18.07
N PHE A 111 -10.89 4.13 17.98
CA PHE A 111 -9.93 4.62 17.00
C PHE A 111 -10.38 4.29 15.58
N PHE A 112 -10.85 3.08 15.34
CA PHE A 112 -11.32 2.64 14.02
C PHE A 112 -12.43 3.53 13.47
N ASN A 113 -13.43 3.85 14.31
CA ASN A 113 -14.50 4.75 13.96
C ASN A 113 -14.01 6.20 13.73
N ARG A 114 -13.07 6.68 14.57
CA ARG A 114 -12.45 7.99 14.41
C ARG A 114 -11.60 8.07 13.14
N LEU A 115 -10.84 7.03 12.83
CA LEU A 115 -10.03 6.96 11.62
C LEU A 115 -10.92 7.03 10.38
N LEU A 116 -11.99 6.24 10.31
CA LEU A 116 -12.95 6.27 9.21
C LEU A 116 -13.58 7.65 9.05
N SER A 117 -14.03 8.26 10.16
CA SER A 117 -14.59 9.62 10.16
C SER A 117 -13.55 10.68 9.76
N HIS A 118 -12.28 10.51 10.13
CA HIS A 118 -11.23 11.42 9.73
C HIS A 118 -10.90 11.29 8.25
N VAL A 119 -10.76 10.05 7.76
CA VAL A 119 -10.49 9.74 6.35
C VAL A 119 -11.59 10.29 5.44
N SER A 120 -12.85 10.08 5.79
CA SER A 120 -13.99 10.58 4.98
C SER A 120 -14.04 12.11 4.87
N ARG A 121 -13.46 12.83 5.85
CA ARG A 121 -13.37 14.31 5.84
C ARG A 121 -12.14 14.84 5.11
N GLN A 122 -11.20 13.98 4.73
CA GLN A 122 -9.96 14.39 4.03
C GLN A 122 -10.22 14.65 2.54
N THR A 123 -11.00 15.69 2.25
CA THR A 123 -11.36 16.06 0.88
C THR A 123 -10.18 16.60 0.06
N SER A 124 -9.15 17.12 0.72
CA SER A 124 -7.98 17.75 0.10
C SER A 124 -6.88 16.78 -0.32
N TYR A 125 -7.00 15.47 0.00
CA TYR A 125 -6.02 14.45 -0.40
C TYR A 125 -6.63 13.50 -1.42
N ASP A 126 -5.83 13.14 -2.42
CA ASP A 126 -6.19 12.20 -3.47
C ASP A 126 -5.95 10.75 -3.01
N ILE A 127 -4.87 10.57 -2.23
CA ILE A 127 -4.41 9.25 -1.77
C ILE A 127 -4.34 9.23 -0.25
N ILE A 128 -4.82 8.14 0.32
CA ILE A 128 -4.70 7.85 1.74
C ILE A 128 -3.97 6.53 1.91
N ALA A 129 -2.82 6.58 2.58
CA ALA A 129 -1.98 5.43 2.86
C ALA A 129 -2.05 5.06 4.35
N MET A 130 -2.11 3.77 4.66
CA MET A 130 -2.13 3.24 6.04
C MET A 130 -1.05 2.18 6.21
N ASP A 131 -0.04 2.45 7.03
CA ASP A 131 1.12 1.58 7.28
C ASP A 131 1.40 1.41 8.80
N SER A 132 0.94 0.34 9.43
CA SER A 132 0.07 -0.70 8.95
C SER A 132 -1.27 -0.66 9.71
N LEU A 133 -2.32 -1.21 9.09
CA LEU A 133 -3.62 -1.35 9.76
C LEU A 133 -3.65 -2.53 10.75
N THR A 134 -2.62 -3.39 10.75
CA THR A 134 -2.57 -4.64 11.53
C THR A 134 -2.83 -4.44 13.02
N SER A 135 -2.19 -3.46 13.65
CA SER A 135 -2.32 -3.21 15.09
C SER A 135 -3.76 -2.89 15.50
N PHE A 136 -4.56 -2.34 14.60
CA PHE A 136 -5.95 -1.99 14.88
C PHE A 136 -6.89 -3.17 14.68
N VAL A 137 -6.74 -3.90 13.59
CA VAL A 137 -7.65 -5.00 13.24
C VAL A 137 -7.48 -6.21 14.14
N SER A 138 -6.32 -6.39 14.77
CA SER A 138 -6.05 -7.53 15.69
C SER A 138 -6.93 -7.54 16.92
N HIS A 139 -7.56 -6.41 17.28
CA HIS A 139 -8.40 -6.27 18.46
C HIS A 139 -9.86 -5.91 18.12
N VAL A 140 -10.22 -5.91 16.85
CA VAL A 140 -11.55 -5.55 16.36
C VAL A 140 -12.25 -6.81 15.84
N PRO A 141 -13.56 -7.01 16.14
CA PRO A 141 -14.32 -8.13 15.61
C PRO A 141 -14.30 -8.16 14.06
N GLU A 142 -14.27 -9.36 13.48
CA GLU A 142 -14.24 -9.54 12.02
C GLU A 142 -15.36 -8.78 11.29
N ARG A 143 -16.58 -8.78 11.85
CA ARG A 143 -17.73 -8.06 11.29
C ARG A 143 -17.43 -6.57 11.14
N ASP A 144 -16.84 -5.95 12.16
CA ASP A 144 -16.57 -4.51 12.18
C ASP A 144 -15.40 -4.19 11.26
N THR A 145 -14.41 -5.06 11.18
CA THR A 145 -13.33 -4.99 10.20
C THR A 145 -13.86 -5.00 8.76
N LEU A 146 -14.79 -5.91 8.42
CA LEU A 146 -15.39 -5.95 7.08
C LEU A 146 -16.26 -4.72 6.80
N THR A 147 -16.96 -4.22 7.81
CA THR A 147 -17.74 -2.98 7.71
C THR A 147 -16.81 -1.81 7.38
N PHE A 148 -15.65 -1.74 8.03
CA PHE A 148 -14.63 -0.72 7.75
C PHE A 148 -14.10 -0.82 6.31
N PHE A 149 -13.69 -2.01 5.84
CA PHE A 149 -13.22 -2.18 4.47
C PHE A 149 -14.30 -1.82 3.44
N THR A 150 -15.55 -2.15 3.72
CA THR A 150 -16.68 -1.78 2.86
C THR A 150 -16.89 -0.25 2.84
N ALA A 151 -16.81 0.40 4.00
CA ALA A 151 -16.94 1.85 4.09
C ALA A 151 -15.79 2.58 3.38
N ILE A 152 -14.55 2.08 3.52
CA ILE A 152 -13.39 2.62 2.77
C ILE A 152 -13.57 2.40 1.26
N LYS A 153 -14.10 1.26 0.83
CA LYS A 153 -14.38 1.03 -0.59
C LYS A 153 -15.37 2.06 -1.15
N ASN A 154 -16.42 2.40 -0.38
CA ASN A 154 -17.34 3.46 -0.79
C ASN A 154 -16.65 4.83 -0.92
N ILE A 155 -15.69 5.14 -0.03
CA ILE A 155 -14.88 6.35 -0.13
C ILE A 155 -14.01 6.33 -1.41
N CYS A 156 -13.52 5.17 -1.82
CA CYS A 156 -12.79 5.03 -3.09
C CYS A 156 -13.68 5.32 -4.30
N ASP A 157 -14.94 4.93 -4.24
CA ASP A 157 -15.90 5.19 -5.32
C ASP A 157 -16.21 6.71 -5.48
N GLU A 158 -15.84 7.54 -4.47
CA GLU A 158 -15.83 9.01 -4.50
C GLU A 158 -14.47 9.60 -4.97
N ASN A 159 -13.69 8.85 -5.75
CA ASN A 159 -12.37 9.21 -6.32
C ASN A 159 -11.24 9.34 -5.29
N LYS A 160 -11.30 8.67 -4.15
CA LYS A 160 -10.17 8.53 -3.23
C LYS A 160 -9.42 7.23 -3.50
N THR A 161 -8.11 7.26 -3.52
CA THR A 161 -7.29 6.04 -3.60
C THR A 161 -6.81 5.64 -2.21
N MET A 162 -7.05 4.40 -1.84
CA MET A 162 -6.67 3.86 -0.54
C MET A 162 -5.60 2.77 -0.71
N LEU A 163 -4.46 2.95 -0.04
CA LEU A 163 -3.35 2.00 -0.02
C LEU A 163 -3.17 1.51 1.41
N ILE A 164 -3.42 0.24 1.68
CA ILE A 164 -3.41 -0.32 3.03
C ILE A 164 -2.41 -1.47 3.10
N THR A 165 -1.49 -1.42 4.09
CA THR A 165 -0.64 -2.56 4.40
C THR A 165 -1.24 -3.40 5.53
N LEU A 166 -1.13 -4.73 5.41
CA LEU A 166 -1.48 -5.70 6.44
C LEU A 166 -0.41 -6.78 6.55
N HIS A 167 -0.14 -7.20 7.78
CA HIS A 167 0.67 -8.41 8.00
C HIS A 167 -0.13 -9.66 7.68
N ALA A 168 0.51 -10.67 7.09
CA ALA A 168 -0.11 -11.93 6.70
C ALA A 168 -0.69 -12.74 7.89
N TYR A 169 -0.30 -12.40 9.11
CA TYR A 169 -0.82 -13.01 10.34
C TYR A 169 -1.99 -12.22 10.98
N ALA A 170 -2.41 -11.09 10.38
CA ALA A 170 -3.45 -10.24 10.95
C ALA A 170 -4.81 -10.96 11.06
N PHE A 171 -5.05 -11.91 10.18
CA PHE A 171 -6.28 -12.70 10.10
C PHE A 171 -6.01 -14.13 9.65
N ASP A 172 -7.00 -15.00 9.82
CA ASP A 172 -7.03 -16.29 9.14
C ASP A 172 -7.28 -16.14 7.64
N GLU A 173 -7.08 -17.21 6.88
CA GLU A 173 -7.24 -17.18 5.42
C GLU A 173 -8.69 -16.90 4.99
N SER A 174 -9.68 -17.34 5.77
CA SER A 174 -11.10 -17.11 5.46
C SER A 174 -11.44 -15.61 5.47
N MET A 175 -10.92 -14.89 6.45
CA MET A 175 -11.09 -13.46 6.59
C MET A 175 -10.32 -12.69 5.50
N PHE A 176 -9.08 -13.12 5.19
CA PHE A 176 -8.31 -12.54 4.09
C PHE A 176 -9.01 -12.70 2.74
N ILE A 177 -9.62 -13.86 2.43
CA ILE A 177 -10.40 -14.07 1.21
C ILE A 177 -11.54 -13.02 1.11
N ARG A 178 -12.24 -12.75 2.20
CA ARG A 178 -13.32 -11.76 2.25
C ARG A 178 -12.78 -10.34 2.00
N ILE A 179 -11.70 -9.94 2.67
CA ILE A 179 -11.08 -8.62 2.49
C ILE A 179 -10.57 -8.45 1.05
N ARG A 180 -9.83 -9.44 0.52
CA ARG A 180 -9.31 -9.43 -0.86
C ARG A 180 -10.43 -9.31 -1.89
N SER A 181 -11.63 -9.84 -1.62
CA SER A 181 -12.78 -9.71 -2.51
C SER A 181 -13.29 -8.28 -2.62
N ILE A 182 -13.23 -7.50 -1.53
CA ILE A 182 -13.63 -6.09 -1.46
C ILE A 182 -12.60 -5.21 -2.21
N CYS A 183 -11.31 -5.51 -2.09
CA CYS A 183 -10.24 -4.72 -2.67
C CYS A 183 -10.23 -4.78 -4.21
N ASP A 184 -9.81 -3.68 -4.85
CA ASP A 184 -9.61 -3.60 -6.30
C ASP A 184 -8.23 -4.10 -6.72
N ALA A 185 -7.21 -3.84 -5.88
CA ALA A 185 -5.87 -4.36 -6.08
C ALA A 185 -5.41 -5.16 -4.86
N HIS A 186 -4.65 -6.22 -5.14
CA HIS A 186 -4.05 -7.07 -4.14
C HIS A 186 -2.62 -7.41 -4.55
N LEU A 187 -1.68 -6.91 -3.76
CA LEU A 187 -0.24 -7.12 -3.87
C LEU A 187 0.21 -7.93 -2.66
N ARG A 188 0.81 -9.07 -2.89
CA ARG A 188 1.27 -9.97 -1.83
C ARG A 188 2.79 -10.03 -1.82
N LEU A 189 3.40 -9.76 -0.67
CA LEU A 189 4.83 -9.86 -0.49
C LEU A 189 5.17 -11.02 0.44
N ARG A 190 6.17 -11.79 0.04
CA ARG A 190 6.67 -12.92 0.82
C ARG A 190 8.18 -13.02 0.74
N ILE A 191 8.76 -13.77 1.66
CA ILE A 191 10.16 -14.11 1.65
C ILE A 191 10.25 -15.60 1.31
N GLU A 192 11.06 -15.94 0.33
CA GLU A 192 11.30 -17.32 -0.10
C GLU A 192 12.77 -17.68 0.08
N GLU A 193 13.03 -18.92 0.45
CA GLU A 193 14.39 -19.46 0.48
C GLU A 193 14.74 -20.00 -0.92
N VAL A 194 15.80 -19.50 -1.51
CA VAL A 194 16.33 -19.96 -2.80
C VAL A 194 17.80 -20.32 -2.62
N GLY A 195 18.10 -21.60 -2.47
CA GLY A 195 19.43 -22.07 -2.05
C GLY A 195 19.77 -21.53 -0.65
N ASP A 196 20.89 -20.83 -0.52
CA ASP A 196 21.35 -20.25 0.75
C ASP A 196 20.92 -18.78 0.93
N GLN A 197 19.98 -18.28 0.12
CA GLN A 197 19.58 -16.87 0.11
C GLN A 197 18.09 -16.69 0.41
N LEU A 198 17.78 -15.65 1.18
CA LEU A 198 16.41 -15.16 1.36
C LEU A 198 16.09 -14.15 0.27
N VAL A 199 15.07 -14.45 -0.54
CA VAL A 199 14.64 -13.61 -1.66
C VAL A 199 13.26 -13.03 -1.35
N LYS A 200 13.12 -11.72 -1.51
CA LYS A 200 11.82 -11.06 -1.41
C LYS A 200 11.06 -11.21 -2.73
N VAL A 201 9.81 -11.58 -2.63
CA VAL A 201 8.94 -11.86 -3.79
C VAL A 201 7.69 -11.00 -3.70
N LEU A 202 7.39 -10.31 -4.80
CA LEU A 202 6.14 -9.60 -5.02
C LEU A 202 5.26 -10.41 -5.97
N GLU A 203 4.08 -10.78 -5.52
CA GLU A 203 3.01 -11.38 -6.29
C GLU A 203 1.92 -10.34 -6.54
N VAL A 204 1.64 -10.06 -7.80
CA VAL A 204 0.56 -9.17 -8.21
C VAL A 204 -0.68 -10.03 -8.46
N ALA A 205 -1.41 -10.32 -7.38
CA ALA A 205 -2.54 -11.25 -7.44
C ALA A 205 -3.74 -10.66 -8.19
N LYS A 206 -3.96 -9.34 -8.06
CA LYS A 206 -5.09 -8.65 -8.70
C LYS A 206 -4.80 -7.15 -8.82
N VAL A 207 -5.13 -6.55 -9.97
CA VAL A 207 -5.29 -5.10 -10.14
C VAL A 207 -6.43 -4.88 -11.14
N ARG A 208 -7.62 -4.51 -10.64
CA ARG A 208 -8.77 -4.21 -11.50
C ARG A 208 -8.54 -2.90 -12.25
N GLY A 209 -8.75 -2.92 -13.55
CA GLY A 209 -8.54 -1.76 -14.40
C GLY A 209 -7.06 -1.47 -14.74
N ALA A 210 -6.16 -2.44 -14.52
CA ALA A 210 -4.77 -2.34 -14.95
C ALA A 210 -4.66 -2.22 -16.49
N GLU A 211 -3.70 -1.43 -16.95
CA GLU A 211 -3.43 -1.26 -18.39
C GLU A 211 -2.76 -2.49 -19.02
N LYS A 212 -2.08 -3.28 -18.23
CA LYS A 212 -1.28 -4.44 -18.67
C LYS A 212 -1.65 -5.69 -17.88
N SER A 213 -1.22 -6.84 -18.40
CA SER A 213 -1.39 -8.12 -17.72
C SER A 213 -0.86 -8.08 -16.29
N THR A 214 -1.67 -8.54 -15.36
CA THR A 214 -1.36 -8.80 -13.96
C THR A 214 -1.19 -10.30 -13.72
N GLY A 215 -0.89 -10.71 -12.48
CA GLY A 215 -0.58 -12.12 -12.17
C GLY A 215 0.91 -12.42 -12.24
N ASN A 216 1.74 -11.36 -12.21
CA ASN A 216 3.20 -11.50 -12.20
C ASN A 216 3.69 -11.90 -10.81
N ILE A 217 4.69 -12.76 -10.78
CA ILE A 217 5.51 -13.07 -9.60
C ILE A 217 6.92 -12.62 -9.93
N VAL A 218 7.46 -11.73 -9.12
CA VAL A 218 8.79 -11.16 -9.34
C VAL A 218 9.58 -11.10 -8.04
N SER A 219 10.85 -11.41 -8.11
CA SER A 219 11.78 -11.18 -7.01
C SER A 219 12.38 -9.79 -7.07
N PHE A 220 12.64 -9.25 -5.90
CA PHE A 220 13.21 -7.93 -5.76
C PHE A 220 14.12 -7.84 -4.52
N GLU A 221 14.99 -6.86 -4.55
CA GLU A 221 15.81 -6.42 -3.43
C GLU A 221 15.45 -4.98 -3.05
N VAL A 222 15.77 -4.62 -1.82
CA VAL A 222 15.67 -3.24 -1.34
C VAL A 222 17.07 -2.67 -1.24
N GLU A 223 17.39 -1.72 -2.12
CA GLU A 223 18.71 -1.11 -2.19
C GLU A 223 18.70 0.33 -1.66
N PRO A 224 19.68 0.70 -0.83
CA PRO A 224 19.90 2.09 -0.44
C PRO A 224 20.06 3.00 -1.68
N GLY A 225 19.40 4.16 -1.64
CA GLY A 225 19.43 5.13 -2.72
C GLY A 225 18.60 4.81 -3.96
N MET A 226 17.98 3.61 -4.03
CA MET A 226 17.20 3.16 -5.19
C MET A 226 15.80 2.64 -4.84
N GLY A 227 15.59 2.17 -3.61
CA GLY A 227 14.34 1.54 -3.22
C GLY A 227 14.24 0.09 -3.72
N MET A 228 13.10 -0.27 -4.33
CA MET A 228 12.90 -1.62 -4.88
C MET A 228 13.61 -1.78 -6.23
N ARG A 229 14.40 -2.84 -6.36
CA ARG A 229 15.02 -3.27 -7.60
C ARG A 229 14.56 -4.68 -7.95
N ILE A 230 14.02 -4.87 -9.15
CA ILE A 230 13.66 -6.20 -9.66
C ILE A 230 14.94 -6.99 -9.94
N VAL A 231 15.00 -8.20 -9.42
CA VAL A 231 16.13 -9.12 -9.64
C VAL A 231 15.61 -10.43 -10.27
N PRO A 232 16.32 -10.99 -11.26
CA PRO A 232 15.92 -12.27 -11.82
C PRO A 232 16.17 -13.38 -10.78
N ILE A 233 15.18 -14.27 -10.58
CA ILE A 233 15.43 -15.50 -9.84
C ILE A 233 16.32 -16.37 -10.71
N THR A 234 17.62 -16.39 -10.43
CA THR A 234 18.52 -17.37 -11.00
C THR A 234 18.20 -18.70 -10.32
N LYS A 235 17.38 -19.55 -10.96
CA LYS A 235 17.26 -20.95 -10.54
C LYS A 235 18.64 -21.54 -10.62
N ALA A 236 19.30 -21.75 -9.48
CA ALA A 236 20.45 -22.62 -9.43
C ALA A 236 19.98 -23.97 -9.99
N LYS A 237 20.49 -24.33 -11.15
CA LYS A 237 20.30 -25.69 -11.64
C LYS A 237 20.97 -26.61 -10.63
N ALA A 238 20.15 -27.41 -9.93
CA ALA A 238 20.63 -28.56 -9.19
C ALA A 238 21.28 -29.56 -10.15
#